data_fac52c8b1525b09465bb9d19c87fc835
#
_entry.id   fac52c8b1525b09465bb9d19c87fc835
#
_cell.length_a   1.000
_cell.length_b   1.000
_cell.length_c   1.000
_cell.angle_alpha   90.00
_cell.angle_beta   90.00
_cell.angle_gamma   90.00
#
_symmetry.space_group_name_H-M   'P 1'
#
loop_
_entity.id
_entity.type
_entity.pdbx_description
1 polymer ?
#
loop_
_entity_poly.entity_id
_entity_poly.type
_entity_poly.pdbx_seq_one_letter_code
_entity_poly.pdbx_strand_id
1 'polypeptide(L)'
;CGHCRNCRAGKQHLCPNTVGIGVNRDGAFAEYIVMPASNLWPIPDQIPSELAAFFDPYGNAAHCALEFDVVGEDVLITGAGPIGIIAAGICKHIGARNVVVTDVNDYRLKLAADMGATRVVNVANTSLKDVMADLHMEGFDVGLEMSGNPRAFNDMLDCMYHGGKIAMLGIMPKGAGCDWDKIIFKGLTVQGIYGRKMYETWYKMTQLVLSGFPLGKVLTHQLPIDDFQKGFELMEGGKSGKVVLSWN
;
A
#
# COMPACT_ATOMS: atom_id res chain seq x y z
N CYS A 1 13.59 -18.70 6.74
CA CYS A 1 14.48 -19.78 7.19
C CYS A 1 14.08 -20.40 8.53
N GLY A 2 13.25 -19.76 9.36
CA GLY A 2 12.76 -20.28 10.64
C GLY A 2 13.73 -20.22 11.83
N HIS A 3 15.04 -20.08 11.61
CA HIS A 3 16.05 -20.22 12.64
C HIS A 3 16.92 -18.97 12.89
N CYS A 4 16.89 -17.96 12.03
CA CYS A 4 17.62 -16.72 12.26
C CYS A 4 17.01 -15.92 13.42
N ARG A 5 17.74 -14.92 13.93
CA ARG A 5 17.29 -14.05 15.02
C ARG A 5 15.91 -13.45 14.77
N ASN A 6 15.67 -12.91 13.57
CA ASN A 6 14.39 -12.28 13.23
C ASN A 6 13.24 -13.30 13.18
N CYS A 7 13.44 -14.48 12.57
CA CYS A 7 12.42 -15.53 12.54
C CYS A 7 12.05 -16.01 13.95
N ARG A 8 13.06 -16.21 14.83
CA ARG A 8 12.82 -16.63 16.23
C ARG A 8 12.14 -15.55 17.08
N ALA A 9 12.28 -14.28 16.67
CA ALA A 9 11.62 -13.14 17.31
C ALA A 9 10.23 -12.81 16.71
N GLY A 10 9.65 -13.70 15.89
CA GLY A 10 8.36 -13.46 15.23
C GLY A 10 8.40 -12.45 14.08
N LYS A 11 9.58 -12.03 13.62
CA LYS A 11 9.79 -11.05 12.56
C LYS A 11 10.22 -11.74 11.25
N GLN A 12 9.47 -12.74 10.82
CA GLN A 12 9.80 -13.57 9.65
C GLN A 12 9.91 -12.74 8.36
N HIS A 13 9.12 -11.67 8.20
CA HIS A 13 9.19 -10.74 7.07
C HIS A 13 10.55 -10.04 6.94
N LEU A 14 11.32 -9.94 8.04
CA LEU A 14 12.69 -9.38 8.07
C LEU A 14 13.78 -10.46 8.05
N CYS A 15 13.46 -11.68 7.60
CA CYS A 15 14.43 -12.75 7.50
C CYS A 15 15.50 -12.40 6.42
N PRO A 16 16.81 -12.38 6.75
CA PRO A 16 17.85 -12.11 5.75
C PRO A 16 17.99 -13.21 4.70
N ASN A 17 17.44 -14.39 4.97
CA ASN A 17 17.46 -15.55 4.08
C ASN A 17 16.07 -15.80 3.45
N THR A 18 15.33 -14.75 3.15
CA THR A 18 14.02 -14.87 2.47
C THR A 18 14.21 -15.39 1.05
N VAL A 19 13.42 -16.40 0.70
CA VAL A 19 13.30 -16.94 -0.67
C VAL A 19 11.92 -16.57 -1.19
N GLY A 20 11.86 -15.53 -2.03
CA GLY A 20 10.61 -15.02 -2.59
C GLY A 20 10.06 -15.93 -3.69
N ILE A 21 8.79 -16.29 -3.59
CA ILE A 21 8.05 -17.00 -4.63
C ILE A 21 7.88 -16.07 -5.83
N GLY A 22 8.19 -16.56 -7.03
CA GLY A 22 8.16 -15.75 -8.26
C GLY A 22 9.37 -14.84 -8.43
N VAL A 23 10.34 -14.81 -7.48
CA VAL A 23 11.55 -13.98 -7.52
C VAL A 23 12.82 -14.84 -7.42
N ASN A 24 12.93 -15.67 -6.38
CA ASN A 24 14.09 -16.53 -6.13
C ASN A 24 13.80 -18.00 -6.39
N ARG A 25 12.56 -18.34 -6.64
CA ARG A 25 12.04 -19.69 -6.98
C ARG A 25 10.78 -19.51 -7.82
N ASP A 26 10.29 -20.62 -8.41
CA ASP A 26 9.11 -20.66 -9.26
C ASP A 26 7.90 -20.02 -8.57
N GLY A 27 7.11 -19.29 -9.36
CA GLY A 27 5.95 -18.53 -8.94
C GLY A 27 4.61 -19.21 -9.25
N ALA A 28 3.53 -18.43 -9.13
CA ALA A 28 2.15 -18.89 -9.28
C ALA A 28 1.61 -18.78 -10.72
N PHE A 29 2.40 -18.37 -11.72
CA PHE A 29 2.03 -18.48 -13.14
C PHE A 29 2.24 -19.91 -13.64
N ALA A 30 1.48 -20.85 -13.05
CA ALA A 30 1.56 -22.26 -13.30
C ALA A 30 0.29 -22.97 -12.78
N GLU A 31 0.03 -24.18 -13.25
CA GLU A 31 -1.08 -25.02 -12.75
C GLU A 31 -0.86 -25.47 -11.30
N TYR A 32 0.40 -25.61 -10.89
CA TYR A 32 0.78 -26.06 -9.55
C TYR A 32 1.90 -25.20 -8.97
N ILE A 33 1.86 -24.99 -7.67
CA ILE A 33 2.90 -24.32 -6.91
C ILE A 33 3.23 -25.13 -5.64
N VAL A 34 4.51 -25.25 -5.31
CA VAL A 34 4.98 -25.90 -4.08
C VAL A 34 5.50 -24.86 -3.12
N MET A 35 4.96 -24.87 -1.91
CA MET A 35 5.38 -23.96 -0.84
C MET A 35 5.29 -24.62 0.54
N PRO A 36 6.05 -24.14 1.55
CA PRO A 36 5.92 -24.67 2.90
C PRO A 36 4.51 -24.45 3.47
N ALA A 37 3.94 -25.49 4.08
CA ALA A 37 2.60 -25.42 4.67
C ALA A 37 2.46 -24.32 5.73
N SER A 38 3.55 -24.00 6.45
CA SER A 38 3.60 -22.90 7.41
C SER A 38 3.38 -21.51 6.77
N ASN A 39 3.50 -21.39 5.46
CA ASN A 39 3.31 -20.14 4.72
C ASN A 39 1.90 -20.03 4.10
N LEU A 40 1.04 -21.02 4.35
CA LEU A 40 -0.35 -20.98 3.93
C LEU A 40 -1.19 -20.27 4.99
N TRP A 41 -2.07 -19.39 4.51
CA TRP A 41 -3.07 -18.73 5.33
C TRP A 41 -4.47 -19.17 4.88
N PRO A 42 -5.24 -19.84 5.75
CA PRO A 42 -6.60 -20.22 5.42
C PRO A 42 -7.47 -18.96 5.23
N ILE A 43 -8.13 -18.87 4.09
CA ILE A 43 -9.07 -17.79 3.80
C ILE A 43 -10.48 -18.27 4.16
N PRO A 44 -11.25 -17.53 4.98
CA PRO A 44 -12.64 -17.84 5.28
C PRO A 44 -13.52 -17.87 4.02
N ASP A 45 -14.48 -18.79 3.96
CA ASP A 45 -15.39 -18.98 2.81
C ASP A 45 -16.21 -17.72 2.46
N GLN A 46 -16.37 -16.79 3.41
CA GLN A 46 -17.04 -15.51 3.20
C GLN A 46 -16.24 -14.55 2.32
N ILE A 47 -14.95 -14.82 2.09
CA ILE A 47 -14.09 -13.98 1.24
C ILE A 47 -13.97 -14.64 -0.13
N PRO A 48 -14.51 -14.02 -1.20
CA PRO A 48 -14.41 -14.55 -2.55
C PRO A 48 -12.96 -14.75 -3.00
N SER A 49 -12.73 -15.80 -3.80
CA SER A 49 -11.38 -16.16 -4.29
C SER A 49 -10.71 -15.04 -5.09
N GLU A 50 -11.49 -14.29 -5.85
CA GLU A 50 -11.01 -13.13 -6.63
C GLU A 50 -10.48 -12.00 -5.75
N LEU A 51 -10.99 -11.85 -4.51
CA LEU A 51 -10.44 -10.90 -3.54
C LEU A 51 -9.20 -11.48 -2.86
N ALA A 52 -9.22 -12.78 -2.53
CA ALA A 52 -8.07 -13.47 -1.95
C ALA A 52 -6.85 -13.45 -2.88
N ALA A 53 -7.07 -13.49 -4.21
CA ALA A 53 -6.02 -13.47 -5.23
C ALA A 53 -5.09 -12.25 -5.16
N PHE A 54 -5.51 -11.14 -4.54
CA PHE A 54 -4.64 -9.98 -4.37
C PHE A 54 -4.37 -9.61 -2.91
N PHE A 55 -4.42 -10.60 -2.02
CA PHE A 55 -4.03 -10.42 -0.62
C PHE A 55 -2.55 -10.05 -0.45
N ASP A 56 -1.69 -10.29 -1.44
CA ASP A 56 -0.30 -9.84 -1.39
C ASP A 56 -0.19 -8.30 -1.40
N PRO A 57 -0.63 -7.56 -2.42
CA PRO A 57 -0.61 -6.09 -2.38
C PRO A 57 -1.52 -5.51 -1.28
N TYR A 58 -2.61 -6.16 -0.94
CA TYR A 58 -3.44 -5.78 0.20
C TYR A 58 -2.67 -5.88 1.52
N GLY A 59 -1.89 -6.94 1.72
CA GLY A 59 -1.05 -7.09 2.90
C GLY A 59 0.02 -6.01 3.02
N ASN A 60 0.62 -5.58 1.90
CA ASN A 60 1.58 -4.47 1.88
C ASN A 60 0.89 -3.15 2.26
N ALA A 61 -0.30 -2.90 1.72
CA ALA A 61 -1.11 -1.73 2.07
C ALA A 61 -1.51 -1.73 3.55
N ALA A 62 -1.98 -2.87 4.06
CA ALA A 62 -2.36 -3.02 5.46
C ALA A 62 -1.17 -2.85 6.42
N HIS A 63 -0.01 -3.42 6.10
CA HIS A 63 1.20 -3.23 6.92
C HIS A 63 1.56 -1.73 7.02
N CYS A 64 1.56 -1.04 5.87
CA CYS A 64 1.90 0.37 5.82
C CYS A 64 0.87 1.25 6.56
N ALA A 65 -0.41 1.04 6.29
CA ALA A 65 -1.51 1.84 6.88
C ALA A 65 -1.71 1.62 8.39
N LEU A 66 -1.28 0.45 8.90
CA LEU A 66 -1.40 0.09 10.32
C LEU A 66 -0.09 0.20 11.11
N GLU A 67 0.97 0.72 10.50
CA GLU A 67 2.25 0.87 11.20
C GLU A 67 2.21 1.95 12.27
N PHE A 68 1.48 3.04 11.99
CA PHE A 68 1.24 4.12 12.94
C PHE A 68 -0.25 4.24 13.23
N ASP A 69 -0.59 4.80 14.38
CA ASP A 69 -1.97 5.17 14.68
C ASP A 69 -2.39 6.31 13.76
N VAL A 70 -3.54 6.14 13.12
CA VAL A 70 -4.12 7.12 12.18
C VAL A 70 -5.52 7.58 12.60
N VAL A 71 -6.02 7.08 13.73
CA VAL A 71 -7.36 7.45 14.21
C VAL A 71 -7.38 8.91 14.62
N GLY A 72 -8.21 9.71 13.94
CA GLY A 72 -8.31 11.16 14.15
C GLY A 72 -7.21 11.99 13.49
N GLU A 73 -6.22 11.35 12.85
CA GLU A 73 -5.05 12.01 12.25
C GLU A 73 -5.29 12.40 10.79
N ASP A 74 -4.48 13.33 10.30
CA ASP A 74 -4.40 13.72 8.90
C ASP A 74 -3.33 12.90 8.18
N VAL A 75 -3.76 12.15 7.17
CA VAL A 75 -2.92 11.18 6.44
C VAL A 75 -2.66 11.65 5.01
N LEU A 76 -1.38 11.71 4.62
CA LEU A 76 -0.94 11.92 3.24
C LEU A 76 -0.43 10.62 2.63
N ILE A 77 -0.98 10.23 1.49
CA ILE A 77 -0.53 9.07 0.72
C ILE A 77 0.01 9.53 -0.63
N THR A 78 1.27 9.26 -0.92
CA THR A 78 1.87 9.53 -2.23
C THR A 78 1.85 8.27 -3.10
N GLY A 79 1.25 8.40 -4.28
CA GLY A 79 1.05 7.30 -5.22
C GLY A 79 -0.31 6.61 -5.07
N ALA A 80 -1.15 6.73 -6.09
CA ALA A 80 -2.44 6.05 -6.22
C ALA A 80 -2.33 4.75 -7.05
N GLY A 81 -1.26 3.99 -6.87
CA GLY A 81 -1.19 2.60 -7.34
C GLY A 81 -2.17 1.72 -6.55
N PRO A 82 -2.39 0.45 -6.93
CA PRO A 82 -3.32 -0.43 -6.22
C PRO A 82 -3.09 -0.49 -4.70
N ILE A 83 -1.82 -0.47 -4.26
CA ILE A 83 -1.45 -0.48 -2.84
C ILE A 83 -1.87 0.84 -2.16
N GLY A 84 -1.59 2.00 -2.79
CA GLY A 84 -1.95 3.31 -2.24
C GLY A 84 -3.47 3.51 -2.16
N ILE A 85 -4.21 3.07 -3.17
CA ILE A 85 -5.68 3.08 -3.19
C ILE A 85 -6.25 2.26 -2.02
N ILE A 86 -5.72 1.04 -1.81
CA ILE A 86 -6.14 0.17 -0.71
C ILE A 86 -5.79 0.81 0.64
N ALA A 87 -4.58 1.35 0.79
CA ALA A 87 -4.15 2.01 2.03
C ALA A 87 -5.03 3.21 2.37
N ALA A 88 -5.43 4.01 1.37
CA ALA A 88 -6.37 5.12 1.57
C ALA A 88 -7.71 4.63 2.14
N GLY A 89 -8.25 3.57 1.56
CA GLY A 89 -9.46 2.95 2.06
C GLY A 89 -9.31 2.43 3.50
N ILE A 90 -8.19 1.77 3.83
CA ILE A 90 -7.92 1.29 5.19
C ILE A 90 -7.87 2.46 6.17
N CYS A 91 -7.05 3.48 5.91
CA CYS A 91 -6.92 4.65 6.79
C CYS A 91 -8.29 5.30 7.05
N LYS A 92 -9.12 5.44 6.01
CA LYS A 92 -10.46 6.00 6.17
C LYS A 92 -11.38 5.08 6.96
N HIS A 93 -11.35 3.78 6.70
CA HIS A 93 -12.17 2.77 7.37
C HIS A 93 -11.89 2.70 8.88
N ILE A 94 -10.64 2.87 9.28
CA ILE A 94 -10.22 2.80 10.69
C ILE A 94 -10.29 4.13 11.44
N GLY A 95 -10.67 5.23 10.78
CA GLY A 95 -11.01 6.48 11.45
C GLY A 95 -10.05 7.64 11.26
N ALA A 96 -9.23 7.67 10.23
CA ALA A 96 -8.44 8.86 9.89
C ALA A 96 -9.36 10.07 9.62
N ARG A 97 -8.98 11.26 10.13
CA ARG A 97 -9.73 12.51 9.96
C ARG A 97 -9.78 12.88 8.49
N ASN A 98 -8.64 13.13 7.91
CA ASN A 98 -8.48 13.35 6.48
C ASN A 98 -7.52 12.33 5.88
N VAL A 99 -7.84 11.85 4.68
CA VAL A 99 -6.98 11.00 3.86
C VAL A 99 -6.81 11.70 2.51
N VAL A 100 -5.62 12.25 2.29
CA VAL A 100 -5.26 12.93 1.03
C VAL A 100 -4.37 12.01 0.22
N VAL A 101 -4.75 11.75 -1.03
CA VAL A 101 -4.00 10.87 -1.95
C VAL A 101 -3.50 11.68 -3.13
N THR A 102 -2.21 11.54 -3.46
CA THR A 102 -1.59 12.24 -4.61
C THR A 102 -1.15 11.26 -5.68
N ASP A 103 -1.35 11.64 -6.92
CA ASP A 103 -0.82 10.95 -8.11
C ASP A 103 -0.81 11.92 -9.30
N VAL A 104 -0.31 11.49 -10.45
CA VAL A 104 -0.43 12.19 -11.73
C VAL A 104 -1.48 11.56 -12.66
N ASN A 105 -2.07 10.44 -12.26
CA ASN A 105 -3.03 9.65 -13.04
C ASN A 105 -4.45 9.83 -12.49
N ASP A 106 -5.29 10.55 -13.22
CA ASP A 106 -6.66 10.87 -12.79
C ASP A 106 -7.56 9.64 -12.66
N TYR A 107 -7.36 8.59 -13.47
CA TYR A 107 -8.11 7.35 -13.32
C TYR A 107 -7.85 6.67 -11.98
N ARG A 108 -6.58 6.61 -11.56
CA ARG A 108 -6.19 6.04 -10.26
C ARG A 108 -6.66 6.91 -9.10
N LEU A 109 -6.59 8.23 -9.25
CA LEU A 109 -7.13 9.17 -8.26
C LEU A 109 -8.63 8.99 -8.07
N LYS A 110 -9.38 8.77 -9.14
CA LYS A 110 -10.81 8.45 -9.04
C LYS A 110 -11.06 7.18 -8.22
N LEU A 111 -10.29 6.11 -8.45
CA LEU A 111 -10.40 4.89 -7.64
C LEU A 111 -10.08 5.13 -6.16
N ALA A 112 -9.10 5.99 -5.85
CA ALA A 112 -8.79 6.37 -4.48
C ALA A 112 -9.95 7.14 -3.81
N ALA A 113 -10.61 8.04 -4.56
CA ALA A 113 -11.83 8.72 -4.10
C ALA A 113 -12.98 7.72 -3.84
N ASP A 114 -13.20 6.78 -4.76
CA ASP A 114 -14.23 5.72 -4.62
C ASP A 114 -13.97 4.79 -3.42
N MET A 115 -12.69 4.67 -3.00
CA MET A 115 -12.28 3.95 -1.79
C MET A 115 -12.43 4.77 -0.49
N GLY A 116 -12.76 6.05 -0.59
CA GLY A 116 -13.07 6.90 0.56
C GLY A 116 -12.00 7.92 0.92
N ALA A 117 -11.02 8.18 0.04
CA ALA A 117 -10.11 9.30 0.24
C ALA A 117 -10.89 10.62 0.40
N THR A 118 -10.52 11.42 1.40
CA THR A 118 -11.17 12.73 1.66
C THR A 118 -10.89 13.71 0.54
N ARG A 119 -9.68 13.66 -0.01
CA ARG A 119 -9.25 14.48 -1.14
C ARG A 119 -8.29 13.70 -2.02
N VAL A 120 -8.43 13.82 -3.32
CA VAL A 120 -7.46 13.33 -4.30
C VAL A 120 -6.85 14.50 -5.04
N VAL A 121 -5.55 14.42 -5.32
CA VAL A 121 -4.76 15.55 -5.83
C VAL A 121 -3.89 15.09 -7.00
N ASN A 122 -4.18 15.62 -8.18
CA ASN A 122 -3.24 15.51 -9.30
C ASN A 122 -2.16 16.59 -9.12
N VAL A 123 -0.98 16.15 -8.68
CA VAL A 123 0.16 17.03 -8.36
C VAL A 123 0.79 17.70 -9.58
N ALA A 124 0.38 17.35 -10.79
CA ALA A 124 0.75 18.09 -11.99
C ALA A 124 0.00 19.44 -12.08
N ASN A 125 -1.17 19.58 -11.43
CA ASN A 125 -2.07 20.69 -11.60
C ASN A 125 -2.39 21.44 -10.28
N THR A 126 -2.19 20.80 -9.12
CA THR A 126 -2.63 21.34 -7.82
C THR A 126 -1.51 21.18 -6.78
N SER A 127 -1.27 22.23 -6.01
CA SER A 127 -0.31 22.23 -4.91
C SER A 127 -0.92 21.58 -3.66
N LEU A 128 -0.12 20.77 -2.94
CA LEU A 128 -0.51 20.25 -1.63
C LEU A 128 -0.74 21.34 -0.60
N LYS A 129 -0.04 22.48 -0.71
CA LYS A 129 -0.24 23.64 0.19
C LYS A 129 -1.64 24.22 0.06
N ASP A 130 -2.16 24.31 -1.16
CA ASP A 130 -3.52 24.81 -1.39
C ASP A 130 -4.55 23.84 -0.80
N VAL A 131 -4.32 22.53 -0.94
CA VAL A 131 -5.19 21.50 -0.35
C VAL A 131 -5.17 21.56 1.18
N MET A 132 -4.00 21.77 1.80
CA MET A 132 -3.90 21.95 3.26
C MET A 132 -4.66 23.20 3.73
N ALA A 133 -4.57 24.30 3.00
CA ALA A 133 -5.31 25.52 3.30
C ALA A 133 -6.83 25.31 3.21
N ASP A 134 -7.31 24.64 2.15
CA ASP A 134 -8.73 24.29 1.95
C ASP A 134 -9.27 23.40 3.09
N LEU A 135 -8.45 22.46 3.58
CA LEU A 135 -8.81 21.54 4.65
C LEU A 135 -8.54 22.10 6.07
N HIS A 136 -8.05 23.35 6.17
CA HIS A 136 -7.65 24.00 7.42
C HIS A 136 -6.67 23.17 8.25
N MET A 137 -5.63 22.64 7.58
CA MET A 137 -4.60 21.78 8.17
C MET A 137 -3.27 22.54 8.32
N GLU A 138 -2.56 22.31 9.42
CA GLU A 138 -1.21 22.84 9.64
C GLU A 138 -0.12 21.94 9.04
N GLY A 139 -0.42 20.67 8.80
CA GLY A 139 0.45 19.63 8.24
C GLY A 139 -0.19 18.28 8.34
N PHE A 140 0.49 17.24 7.80
CA PHE A 140 0.05 15.87 7.92
C PHE A 140 0.77 15.18 9.09
N ASP A 141 0.02 14.43 9.89
CA ASP A 141 0.53 13.68 11.04
C ASP A 141 1.20 12.37 10.59
N VAL A 142 0.59 11.71 9.59
CA VAL A 142 1.09 10.44 9.05
C VAL A 142 1.25 10.52 7.54
N GLY A 143 2.44 10.17 7.05
CA GLY A 143 2.76 10.01 5.63
C GLY A 143 2.88 8.54 5.25
N LEU A 144 2.24 8.12 4.15
CA LEU A 144 2.43 6.80 3.55
C LEU A 144 3.08 7.00 2.17
N GLU A 145 4.39 6.79 2.08
CA GLU A 145 5.11 6.92 0.81
C GLU A 145 5.00 5.62 0.02
N MET A 146 4.25 5.64 -1.07
CA MET A 146 3.95 4.46 -1.89
C MET A 146 4.24 4.67 -3.37
N SER A 147 4.81 5.82 -3.74
CA SER A 147 5.14 6.15 -5.13
C SER A 147 6.53 5.69 -5.56
N GLY A 148 7.48 5.62 -4.62
CA GLY A 148 8.90 5.44 -4.93
C GLY A 148 9.49 6.60 -5.72
N ASN A 149 8.85 7.78 -5.70
CA ASN A 149 9.29 8.95 -6.44
C ASN A 149 9.98 9.97 -5.51
N PRO A 150 11.25 10.32 -5.74
CA PRO A 150 11.99 11.23 -4.86
C PRO A 150 11.35 12.62 -4.74
N ARG A 151 10.71 13.13 -5.80
CA ARG A 151 10.01 14.41 -5.75
C ARG A 151 8.78 14.31 -4.84
N ALA A 152 7.96 13.27 -5.03
CA ALA A 152 6.77 13.06 -4.19
C ALA A 152 7.15 12.90 -2.70
N PHE A 153 8.28 12.25 -2.41
CA PHE A 153 8.79 12.15 -1.04
C PHE A 153 9.23 13.50 -0.47
N ASN A 154 9.95 14.32 -1.23
CA ASN A 154 10.35 15.65 -0.79
C ASN A 154 9.13 16.58 -0.60
N ASP A 155 8.13 16.50 -1.50
CA ASP A 155 6.86 17.23 -1.36
C ASP A 155 6.11 16.77 -0.09
N MET A 156 6.16 15.47 0.25
CA MET A 156 5.63 14.94 1.52
C MET A 156 6.37 15.54 2.71
N LEU A 157 7.72 15.55 2.71
CA LEU A 157 8.51 16.15 3.80
C LEU A 157 8.16 17.62 4.05
N ASP A 158 7.83 18.38 2.99
CA ASP A 158 7.37 19.76 3.09
C ASP A 158 6.04 19.89 3.85
N CYS A 159 5.15 18.93 3.63
CA CYS A 159 3.78 18.98 4.12
C CYS A 159 3.57 18.26 5.46
N MET A 160 4.55 17.48 5.96
CA MET A 160 4.45 16.86 7.28
C MET A 160 4.44 17.88 8.40
N TYR A 161 3.62 17.63 9.42
CA TYR A 161 3.65 18.38 10.68
C TYR A 161 4.88 17.99 11.52
N HIS A 162 5.27 18.85 12.48
CA HIS A 162 6.37 18.55 13.39
C HIS A 162 6.03 17.34 14.27
N GLY A 163 6.97 16.39 14.39
CA GLY A 163 6.75 15.13 15.08
C GLY A 163 6.00 14.07 14.25
N GLY A 164 5.67 14.39 13.00
CA GLY A 164 4.98 13.47 12.09
C GLY A 164 5.73 12.18 11.81
N LYS A 165 5.02 11.18 11.31
CA LYS A 165 5.53 9.82 11.10
C LYS A 165 5.34 9.41 9.65
N ILE A 166 6.35 8.80 9.04
CA ILE A 166 6.31 8.38 7.63
C ILE A 166 6.58 6.87 7.54
N ALA A 167 5.64 6.13 6.97
CA ALA A 167 5.81 4.75 6.55
C ALA A 167 6.24 4.69 5.08
N MET A 168 7.43 4.19 4.83
CA MET A 168 8.06 4.16 3.50
C MET A 168 7.97 2.78 2.89
N LEU A 169 7.13 2.61 1.87
CA LEU A 169 6.96 1.37 1.11
C LEU A 169 7.49 1.48 -0.31
N GLY A 170 7.39 2.65 -0.92
CA GLY A 170 7.85 2.90 -2.28
C GLY A 170 9.35 2.66 -2.43
N ILE A 171 9.75 1.98 -3.51
CA ILE A 171 11.17 1.68 -3.78
C ILE A 171 11.76 2.86 -4.56
N MET A 172 12.59 3.64 -3.89
CA MET A 172 13.28 4.77 -4.50
C MET A 172 14.33 4.31 -5.52
N PRO A 173 14.55 5.06 -6.60
CA PRO A 173 15.64 4.79 -7.52
C PRO A 173 16.99 4.87 -6.81
N LYS A 174 17.96 4.08 -7.28
CA LYS A 174 19.30 4.06 -6.70
C LYS A 174 19.95 5.46 -6.73
N GLY A 175 20.44 5.90 -5.57
CA GLY A 175 21.07 7.22 -5.42
C GLY A 175 20.07 8.37 -5.22
N ALA A 176 18.80 8.09 -5.04
CA ALA A 176 17.83 9.12 -4.67
C ALA A 176 18.23 9.80 -3.36
N GLY A 177 18.18 11.13 -3.35
CA GLY A 177 18.38 11.95 -2.16
C GLY A 177 17.06 12.52 -1.64
N CYS A 178 17.09 13.00 -0.39
CA CYS A 178 16.01 13.79 0.19
C CYS A 178 16.58 14.94 1.03
N ASP A 179 15.71 15.87 1.40
CA ASP A 179 16.06 16.97 2.29
C ASP A 179 16.12 16.49 3.75
N TRP A 180 17.31 16.09 4.18
CA TRP A 180 17.55 15.57 5.53
C TRP A 180 17.26 16.59 6.63
N ASP A 181 17.46 17.88 6.36
CA ASP A 181 17.22 18.95 7.32
C ASP A 181 15.73 18.98 7.72
N LYS A 182 14.83 18.72 6.79
CA LYS A 182 13.38 18.63 7.09
C LYS A 182 13.06 17.48 8.04
N ILE A 183 13.71 16.32 7.86
CA ILE A 183 13.53 15.19 8.77
C ILE A 183 14.00 15.56 10.18
N ILE A 184 15.18 16.18 10.28
CA ILE A 184 15.80 16.55 11.55
C ILE A 184 15.04 17.66 12.26
N PHE A 185 14.80 18.80 11.59
CA PHE A 185 14.20 19.98 12.21
C PHE A 185 12.70 19.85 12.48
N LYS A 186 12.01 18.97 11.75
CA LYS A 186 10.63 18.61 12.06
C LYS A 186 10.50 17.45 13.04
N GLY A 187 11.60 16.78 13.42
CA GLY A 187 11.60 15.63 14.34
C GLY A 187 10.80 14.45 13.77
N LEU A 188 10.89 14.19 12.45
CA LEU A 188 10.09 13.16 11.80
C LEU A 188 10.61 11.76 12.12
N THR A 189 9.68 10.83 12.29
CA THR A 189 9.99 9.39 12.31
C THR A 189 9.80 8.82 10.90
N VAL A 190 10.84 8.19 10.33
CA VAL A 190 10.76 7.53 9.01
C VAL A 190 11.00 6.04 9.20
N GLN A 191 9.98 5.23 8.89
CA GLN A 191 9.98 3.78 9.05
C GLN A 191 9.91 3.08 7.71
N GLY A 192 10.92 2.26 7.38
CA GLY A 192 10.88 1.39 6.20
C GLY A 192 9.89 0.25 6.39
N ILE A 193 9.04 0.03 5.40
CA ILE A 193 8.04 -1.05 5.37
C ILE A 193 8.48 -2.12 4.39
N TYR A 194 8.66 -3.35 4.87
CA TYR A 194 9.04 -4.48 4.04
C TYR A 194 7.98 -5.58 4.07
N GLY A 195 7.32 -5.78 2.94
CA GLY A 195 6.29 -6.79 2.78
C GLY A 195 5.14 -6.64 3.80
N ARG A 196 4.86 -7.70 4.50
CA ARG A 196 3.83 -7.77 5.54
C ARG A 196 4.32 -8.52 6.77
N LYS A 197 3.89 -8.14 7.95
CA LYS A 197 4.19 -8.88 9.19
C LYS A 197 3.48 -10.25 9.10
N MET A 198 4.27 -11.34 9.02
CA MET A 198 3.74 -12.68 8.85
C MET A 198 2.74 -13.00 9.96
N TYR A 199 1.59 -13.53 9.56
CA TYR A 199 0.39 -13.87 10.33
C TYR A 199 -0.35 -12.66 10.92
N GLU A 200 0.31 -11.72 11.59
CA GLU A 200 -0.35 -10.55 12.19
C GLU A 200 -1.08 -9.70 11.14
N THR A 201 -0.39 -9.31 10.08
CA THR A 201 -1.02 -8.53 9.00
C THR A 201 -2.11 -9.36 8.31
N TRP A 202 -1.89 -10.64 8.06
CA TRP A 202 -2.86 -11.52 7.40
C TRP A 202 -4.13 -11.68 8.23
N TYR A 203 -4.00 -11.81 9.54
CA TYR A 203 -5.15 -11.81 10.43
C TYR A 203 -5.91 -10.48 10.34
N LYS A 204 -5.22 -9.35 10.51
CA LYS A 204 -5.84 -8.02 10.49
C LYS A 204 -6.57 -7.74 9.17
N MET A 205 -5.92 -7.99 8.03
CA MET A 205 -6.52 -7.75 6.72
C MET A 205 -7.73 -8.65 6.45
N THR A 206 -7.70 -9.90 6.93
CA THR A 206 -8.85 -10.81 6.87
C THR A 206 -10.02 -10.25 7.67
N GLN A 207 -9.77 -9.79 8.90
CA GLN A 207 -10.80 -9.20 9.76
C GLN A 207 -11.34 -7.88 9.19
N LEU A 208 -10.51 -7.05 8.57
CA LEU A 208 -10.97 -5.82 7.90
C LEU A 208 -11.99 -6.14 6.79
N VAL A 209 -11.72 -7.14 5.95
CA VAL A 209 -12.68 -7.55 4.90
C VAL A 209 -13.97 -8.08 5.53
N LEU A 210 -13.89 -8.93 6.55
CA LEU A 210 -15.06 -9.48 7.24
C LEU A 210 -15.86 -8.42 7.99
N SER A 211 -15.23 -7.32 8.43
CA SER A 211 -15.90 -6.18 9.06
C SER A 211 -16.49 -5.16 8.08
N GLY A 212 -16.43 -5.46 6.77
CA GLY A 212 -17.08 -4.64 5.73
C GLY A 212 -16.14 -3.68 4.99
N PHE A 213 -14.81 -3.84 5.11
CA PHE A 213 -13.89 -3.09 4.27
C PHE A 213 -14.11 -3.40 2.78
N PRO A 214 -14.41 -2.40 1.92
CA PRO A 214 -14.89 -2.63 0.56
C PRO A 214 -13.74 -2.93 -0.42
N LEU A 215 -12.92 -3.94 -0.13
CA LEU A 215 -11.74 -4.33 -0.90
C LEU A 215 -12.06 -4.56 -2.38
N GLY A 216 -13.26 -5.08 -2.70
CA GLY A 216 -13.69 -5.36 -4.06
C GLY A 216 -13.72 -4.15 -5.00
N LYS A 217 -13.81 -2.92 -4.47
CA LYS A 217 -13.79 -1.71 -5.31
C LYS A 217 -12.47 -1.50 -6.07
N VAL A 218 -11.39 -2.13 -5.62
CA VAL A 218 -10.07 -2.04 -6.28
C VAL A 218 -9.94 -3.05 -7.42
N LEU A 219 -10.77 -4.09 -7.43
CA LEU A 219 -10.82 -5.09 -8.50
C LEU A 219 -11.52 -4.49 -9.73
N THR A 220 -10.76 -4.11 -10.74
CA THR A 220 -11.29 -3.45 -11.94
C THR A 220 -11.42 -4.38 -13.13
N HIS A 221 -10.64 -5.46 -13.17
CA HIS A 221 -10.64 -6.39 -14.31
C HIS A 221 -10.49 -7.83 -13.82
N GLN A 222 -11.28 -8.70 -14.39
CA GLN A 222 -11.15 -10.16 -14.28
C GLN A 222 -11.01 -10.72 -15.71
N LEU A 223 -9.94 -11.46 -15.95
CA LEU A 223 -9.60 -11.97 -17.27
C LEU A 223 -9.27 -13.46 -17.17
N PRO A 224 -9.56 -14.26 -18.21
CA PRO A 224 -9.02 -15.61 -18.29
C PRO A 224 -7.50 -15.57 -18.39
N ILE A 225 -6.81 -16.62 -17.94
CA ILE A 225 -5.35 -16.67 -17.96
C ILE A 225 -4.78 -16.46 -19.38
N ASP A 226 -5.46 -16.92 -20.41
CA ASP A 226 -5.02 -16.77 -21.80
C ASP A 226 -4.94 -15.29 -22.23
N ASP A 227 -5.68 -14.41 -21.57
CA ASP A 227 -5.67 -12.95 -21.79
C ASP A 227 -4.64 -12.22 -20.91
N PHE A 228 -3.66 -12.91 -20.31
CA PHE A 228 -2.71 -12.29 -19.37
C PHE A 228 -1.97 -11.10 -19.97
N GLN A 229 -1.63 -11.14 -21.26
CA GLN A 229 -0.97 -10.05 -21.98
C GLN A 229 -1.78 -8.73 -21.87
N LYS A 230 -3.09 -8.81 -22.13
CA LYS A 230 -4.02 -7.67 -21.99
C LYS A 230 -4.05 -7.15 -20.55
N GLY A 231 -3.97 -8.06 -19.56
CA GLY A 231 -3.89 -7.67 -18.16
C GLY A 231 -2.66 -6.81 -17.86
N PHE A 232 -1.50 -7.18 -18.39
CA PHE A 232 -0.26 -6.39 -18.26
C PHE A 232 -0.36 -5.04 -18.96
N GLU A 233 -0.88 -4.99 -20.19
CA GLU A 233 -1.08 -3.75 -20.94
C GLU A 233 -2.00 -2.75 -20.20
N LEU A 234 -3.07 -3.23 -19.56
CA LEU A 234 -3.94 -2.40 -18.73
C LEU A 234 -3.19 -1.81 -17.51
N MET A 235 -2.34 -2.61 -16.87
CA MET A 235 -1.55 -2.15 -15.72
C MET A 235 -0.48 -1.14 -16.13
N GLU A 236 0.26 -1.41 -17.19
CA GLU A 236 1.29 -0.50 -17.73
C GLU A 236 0.68 0.81 -18.23
N GLY A 237 -0.48 0.73 -18.90
CA GLY A 237 -1.23 1.89 -19.36
C GLY A 237 -1.88 2.71 -18.23
N GLY A 238 -1.77 2.28 -16.97
CA GLY A 238 -2.36 2.98 -15.82
C GLY A 238 -3.90 3.02 -15.83
N LYS A 239 -4.54 2.10 -16.54
CA LYS A 239 -6.01 2.01 -16.73
C LYS A 239 -6.66 0.93 -15.87
N SER A 240 -5.99 0.51 -14.80
CA SER A 240 -6.49 -0.51 -13.89
C SER A 240 -6.23 -0.16 -12.44
N GLY A 241 -7.09 -0.64 -11.56
CA GLY A 241 -6.80 -0.92 -10.17
C GLY A 241 -6.11 -2.28 -10.08
N LYS A 242 -6.82 -3.30 -9.58
CA LYS A 242 -6.32 -4.67 -9.58
C LYS A 242 -6.89 -5.47 -10.76
N VAL A 243 -6.02 -6.21 -11.42
CA VAL A 243 -6.37 -7.22 -12.45
C VAL A 243 -6.20 -8.59 -11.82
N VAL A 244 -7.20 -9.45 -11.96
CA VAL A 244 -7.17 -10.85 -11.53
C VAL A 244 -7.30 -11.74 -12.74
N LEU A 245 -6.48 -12.78 -12.81
CA LEU A 245 -6.52 -13.81 -13.85
C LEU A 245 -7.14 -15.08 -13.27
N SER A 246 -8.03 -15.73 -14.03
CA SER A 246 -8.64 -17.00 -13.65
C SER A 246 -8.14 -18.16 -14.51
N TRP A 247 -7.77 -19.25 -13.86
CA TRP A 247 -7.54 -20.55 -14.48
C TRP A 247 -8.89 -21.28 -14.49
N ASN A 248 -9.41 -21.59 -15.66
CA ASN A 248 -10.63 -22.38 -15.82
C ASN A 248 -10.34 -23.87 -15.77
#